data_006c444a38db5a6d6ed31e739b68c2a3
#
_entry.id   006c444a38db5a6d6ed31e739b68c2a3
#
_cell.length_a   1.000
_cell.length_b   1.000
_cell.length_c   1.000
_cell.angle_alpha   90.00
_cell.angle_beta   90.00
_cell.angle_gamma   90.00
#
_symmetry.space_group_name_H-M   'P 1'
#
loop_
_entity.id
_entity.type
_entity.pdbx_description
1 polymer ?
#
loop_
_entity_poly.entity_id
_entity_poly.type
_entity_poly.pdbx_seq_one_letter_code
_entity_poly.pdbx_strand_id
1 'polypeptide(L)'
;MSRKQAQSMYLLGTFGQVLGVSLLVWFLRAGGVKVDFTSPMGIITIIVGGLSSALWGSLASISYHQSSFKQVLKDFFQVKDSLANYCLVLVFLLLDFFPFILGGKITTQSLVLPVVLFFKALLFGGIEEIGWRYFFQPTLEERIPYLSATLITFLAWSSWHLLYF
;
A
#
# COMPACT_ATOMS: atom_id res chain seq x y z
N MET A 1 19.48 -14.53 3.44
CA MET A 1 18.96 -14.57 2.06
C MET A 1 19.66 -13.51 1.23
N SER A 2 19.93 -13.75 -0.08
CA SER A 2 20.50 -12.69 -0.92
C SER A 2 19.46 -11.62 -1.24
N ARG A 3 19.90 -10.38 -1.57
CA ARG A 3 19.00 -9.28 -1.95
C ARG A 3 18.07 -9.64 -3.12
N LYS A 4 18.63 -10.24 -4.19
CA LYS A 4 17.82 -10.66 -5.36
C LYS A 4 16.74 -11.67 -4.98
N GLN A 5 17.07 -12.63 -4.11
CA GLN A 5 16.08 -13.59 -3.59
C GLN A 5 14.99 -12.90 -2.78
N ALA A 6 15.35 -11.91 -1.95
CA ALA A 6 14.40 -11.15 -1.15
C ALA A 6 13.46 -10.32 -2.03
N GLN A 7 13.99 -9.61 -3.03
CA GLN A 7 13.21 -8.86 -4.00
C GLN A 7 12.28 -9.77 -4.82
N SER A 8 12.77 -10.93 -5.27
CA SER A 8 11.94 -11.90 -5.99
C SER A 8 10.85 -12.48 -5.10
N MET A 9 11.15 -12.83 -3.85
CA MET A 9 10.16 -13.29 -2.89
C MET A 9 9.08 -12.24 -2.66
N TYR A 10 9.47 -10.98 -2.49
CA TYR A 10 8.54 -9.87 -2.32
C TYR A 10 7.61 -9.72 -3.52
N LEU A 11 8.18 -9.59 -4.73
CA LEU A 11 7.39 -9.37 -5.94
C LEU A 11 6.50 -10.58 -6.27
N LEU A 12 7.05 -11.79 -6.27
CA LEU A 12 6.27 -13.00 -6.56
C LEU A 12 5.17 -13.23 -5.53
N GLY A 13 5.46 -13.00 -4.25
CA GLY A 13 4.48 -13.13 -3.18
C GLY A 13 3.37 -12.08 -3.31
N THR A 14 3.74 -10.80 -3.46
CA THR A 14 2.79 -9.70 -3.56
C THR A 14 1.87 -9.85 -4.77
N PHE A 15 2.44 -10.06 -5.96
CA PHE A 15 1.67 -10.24 -7.19
C PHE A 15 0.92 -11.57 -7.22
N GLY A 16 1.54 -12.66 -6.76
CA GLY A 16 0.90 -13.98 -6.69
C GLY A 16 -0.32 -13.99 -5.76
N GLN A 17 -0.24 -13.32 -4.61
CA GLN A 17 -1.38 -13.19 -3.69
C GLN A 17 -2.53 -12.40 -4.33
N VAL A 18 -2.25 -11.26 -4.96
CA VAL A 18 -3.30 -10.46 -5.62
C VAL A 18 -3.93 -11.23 -6.77
N LEU A 19 -3.13 -11.86 -7.62
CA LEU A 19 -3.64 -12.71 -8.70
C LEU A 19 -4.51 -13.86 -8.15
N GLY A 20 -4.08 -14.52 -7.09
CA GLY A 20 -4.86 -15.57 -6.43
C GLY A 20 -6.19 -15.06 -5.91
N VAL A 21 -6.21 -13.89 -5.26
CA VAL A 21 -7.44 -13.24 -4.79
C VAL A 21 -8.33 -12.84 -5.97
N SER A 22 -7.79 -12.27 -7.02
CA SER A 22 -8.55 -11.87 -8.22
C SER A 22 -9.19 -13.07 -8.91
N LEU A 23 -8.46 -14.18 -9.04
CA LEU A 23 -9.00 -15.44 -9.59
C LEU A 23 -10.11 -16.00 -8.69
N LEU A 24 -9.91 -15.98 -7.36
CA LEU A 24 -10.93 -16.41 -6.40
C LEU A 24 -12.21 -15.58 -6.55
N VAL A 25 -12.08 -14.26 -6.64
CA VAL A 25 -13.21 -13.34 -6.87
C VAL A 25 -13.94 -13.67 -8.16
N TRP A 26 -13.19 -13.92 -9.23
CA TRP A 26 -13.76 -14.31 -10.52
C TRP A 26 -14.56 -15.63 -10.42
N PHE A 27 -14.01 -16.66 -9.80
CA PHE A 27 -14.70 -17.94 -9.58
C PHE A 27 -15.96 -17.80 -8.71
N LEU A 28 -15.89 -17.04 -7.62
CA LEU A 28 -17.03 -16.80 -6.74
C LEU A 28 -18.16 -16.08 -7.47
N ARG A 29 -17.84 -15.05 -8.26
CA ARG A 29 -18.82 -14.34 -9.09
C ARG A 29 -19.44 -15.23 -10.15
N ALA A 30 -18.63 -16.08 -10.83
CA ALA A 30 -19.11 -17.05 -11.79
C ALA A 30 -20.05 -18.08 -11.15
N GLY A 31 -19.83 -18.42 -9.87
CA GLY A 31 -20.72 -19.26 -9.06
C GLY A 31 -21.95 -18.55 -8.46
N GLY A 32 -22.20 -17.29 -8.83
CA GLY A 32 -23.34 -16.51 -8.35
C GLY A 32 -23.17 -15.88 -6.96
N VAL A 33 -21.97 -15.95 -6.38
CA VAL A 33 -21.69 -15.29 -5.09
C VAL A 33 -21.50 -13.80 -5.29
N LYS A 34 -22.20 -12.99 -4.52
CA LYS A 34 -22.02 -11.54 -4.55
C LYS A 34 -20.67 -11.17 -3.89
N VAL A 35 -19.74 -10.67 -4.71
CA VAL A 35 -18.43 -10.17 -4.27
C VAL A 35 -18.27 -8.74 -4.77
N ASP A 36 -18.57 -7.78 -3.91
CA ASP A 36 -18.44 -6.35 -4.16
C ASP A 36 -18.01 -5.61 -2.88
N PHE A 37 -17.81 -4.29 -2.97
CA PHE A 37 -17.35 -3.45 -1.86
C PHE A 37 -18.32 -3.42 -0.65
N THR A 38 -19.53 -3.91 -0.80
CA THR A 38 -20.58 -3.93 0.25
C THR A 38 -20.80 -5.32 0.83
N SER A 39 -20.32 -6.37 0.16
CA SER A 39 -20.49 -7.76 0.61
C SER A 39 -19.37 -8.16 1.58
N PRO A 40 -19.66 -9.01 2.60
CA PRO A 40 -18.63 -9.51 3.51
C PRO A 40 -17.47 -10.19 2.77
N MET A 41 -17.78 -11.00 1.75
CA MET A 41 -16.76 -11.67 0.94
C MET A 41 -15.91 -10.69 0.15
N GLY A 42 -16.50 -9.62 -0.39
CA GLY A 42 -15.77 -8.57 -1.08
C GLY A 42 -14.84 -7.81 -0.13
N ILE A 43 -15.30 -7.47 1.08
CA ILE A 43 -14.46 -6.82 2.09
C ILE A 43 -13.27 -7.70 2.47
N ILE A 44 -13.49 -9.00 2.70
CA ILE A 44 -12.42 -9.94 3.03
C ILE A 44 -11.39 -10.02 1.89
N THR A 45 -11.82 -10.16 0.64
CA THR A 45 -10.92 -10.25 -0.52
C THR A 45 -10.13 -8.97 -0.73
N ILE A 46 -10.74 -7.79 -0.51
CA ILE A 46 -10.05 -6.50 -0.54
C ILE A 46 -8.98 -6.43 0.55
N ILE A 47 -9.29 -6.81 1.77
CA ILE A 47 -8.30 -6.81 2.87
C ILE A 47 -7.17 -7.77 2.57
N VAL A 48 -7.46 -9.01 2.18
CA VAL A 48 -6.44 -10.03 1.90
C VAL A 48 -5.55 -9.60 0.73
N GLY A 49 -6.13 -9.11 -0.36
CA GLY A 49 -5.37 -8.61 -1.52
C GLY A 49 -4.52 -7.39 -1.15
N GLY A 50 -5.12 -6.39 -0.49
CA GLY A 50 -4.45 -5.14 -0.12
C GLY A 50 -3.30 -5.30 0.88
N LEU A 51 -3.39 -6.28 1.77
CA LEU A 51 -2.31 -6.60 2.71
C LEU A 51 -1.13 -7.34 2.07
N SER A 52 -1.21 -7.74 0.79
CA SER A 52 -0.16 -8.53 0.14
C SER A 52 1.20 -7.83 0.17
N SER A 53 1.26 -6.54 -0.16
CA SER A 53 2.51 -5.76 -0.13
C SER A 53 3.11 -5.72 1.28
N ALA A 54 2.31 -5.42 2.29
CA ALA A 54 2.76 -5.37 3.69
C ALA A 54 3.25 -6.73 4.20
N LEU A 55 2.52 -7.79 3.92
CA LEU A 55 2.87 -9.14 4.34
C LEU A 55 4.19 -9.60 3.72
N TRP A 56 4.27 -9.58 2.40
CA TRP A 56 5.47 -10.04 1.70
C TRP A 56 6.66 -9.11 1.87
N GLY A 57 6.42 -7.80 2.02
CA GLY A 57 7.45 -6.82 2.37
C GLY A 57 8.03 -7.05 3.76
N SER A 58 7.19 -7.34 4.74
CA SER A 58 7.63 -7.70 6.10
C SER A 58 8.42 -9.01 6.10
N LEU A 59 7.94 -10.07 5.44
CA LEU A 59 8.63 -11.35 5.35
C LEU A 59 9.98 -11.23 4.64
N ALA A 60 10.03 -10.47 3.54
CA ALA A 60 11.26 -10.22 2.79
C ALA A 60 12.26 -9.41 3.62
N SER A 61 11.80 -8.37 4.32
CA SER A 61 12.62 -7.55 5.20
C SER A 61 13.21 -8.36 6.36
N ILE A 62 12.39 -9.17 7.04
CA ILE A 62 12.84 -10.04 8.13
C ILE A 62 13.91 -11.01 7.63
N SER A 63 13.67 -11.64 6.47
CA SER A 63 14.57 -12.66 5.91
C SER A 63 15.87 -12.07 5.34
N TYR A 64 15.83 -10.83 4.85
CA TYR A 64 16.99 -10.14 4.29
C TYR A 64 17.84 -9.45 5.36
N HIS A 65 17.20 -8.66 6.22
CA HIS A 65 17.88 -7.88 7.28
C HIS A 65 18.08 -8.67 8.58
N GLN A 66 17.57 -9.92 8.66
CA GLN A 66 17.61 -10.76 9.87
C GLN A 66 16.98 -10.04 11.09
N SER A 67 15.95 -9.23 10.82
CA SER A 67 15.21 -8.47 11.82
C SER A 67 13.99 -9.25 12.34
N SER A 68 13.27 -8.69 13.32
CA SER A 68 12.00 -9.23 13.79
C SER A 68 10.82 -8.44 13.24
N PHE A 69 9.62 -9.03 13.21
CA PHE A 69 8.41 -8.31 12.83
C PHE A 69 8.17 -7.08 13.71
N LYS A 70 8.46 -7.18 15.01
CA LYS A 70 8.39 -6.05 15.95
C LYS A 70 9.31 -4.92 15.53
N GLN A 71 10.51 -5.25 15.04
CA GLN A 71 11.46 -4.25 14.56
C GLN A 71 10.95 -3.57 13.28
N VAL A 72 10.41 -4.35 12.31
CA VAL A 72 9.79 -3.80 11.09
C VAL A 72 8.71 -2.79 11.43
N LEU A 73 7.79 -3.14 12.34
CA LEU A 73 6.73 -2.22 12.78
C LEU A 73 7.29 -0.99 13.49
N LYS A 74 8.25 -1.17 14.40
CA LYS A 74 8.87 -0.06 15.10
C LYS A 74 9.54 0.92 14.14
N ASP A 75 10.30 0.42 13.18
CA ASP A 75 11.01 1.26 12.21
C ASP A 75 10.04 1.97 11.25
N PHE A 76 8.99 1.26 10.83
CA PHE A 76 7.96 1.82 9.95
C PHE A 76 7.18 2.97 10.60
N PHE A 77 6.79 2.80 11.85
CA PHE A 77 6.06 3.84 12.59
C PHE A 77 6.97 4.87 13.28
N GLN A 78 8.26 4.80 13.07
CA GLN A 78 9.19 5.74 13.71
C GLN A 78 9.13 7.10 13.03
N VAL A 79 8.70 8.11 13.80
CA VAL A 79 8.75 9.52 13.39
C VAL A 79 10.20 10.01 13.48
N LYS A 80 10.88 10.11 12.33
CA LYS A 80 12.31 10.50 12.25
C LYS A 80 12.57 11.66 11.31
N ASP A 81 11.53 12.25 10.76
CA ASP A 81 11.70 13.21 9.68
C ASP A 81 11.86 14.65 10.20
N SER A 82 12.34 15.54 9.36
CA SER A 82 12.47 16.95 9.69
C SER A 82 11.10 17.63 9.72
N LEU A 83 10.96 18.67 10.55
CA LEU A 83 9.74 19.47 10.58
C LEU A 83 9.39 20.03 9.18
N ALA A 84 10.42 20.36 8.39
CA ALA A 84 10.23 20.86 7.02
C ALA A 84 9.48 19.84 6.11
N ASN A 85 9.79 18.54 6.23
CA ASN A 85 9.11 17.49 5.48
C ASN A 85 7.65 17.33 5.93
N TYR A 86 7.36 17.41 7.23
CA TYR A 86 5.97 17.42 7.72
C TYR A 86 5.19 18.64 7.23
N CYS A 87 5.82 19.83 7.22
CA CYS A 87 5.20 21.03 6.67
C CYS A 87 4.93 20.87 5.17
N LEU A 88 5.84 20.24 4.41
CA LEU A 88 5.64 19.97 2.99
C LEU A 88 4.46 19.04 2.75
N VAL A 89 4.35 17.94 3.52
CA VAL A 89 3.19 17.04 3.47
C VAL A 89 1.89 17.79 3.78
N LEU A 90 1.90 18.67 4.79
CA LEU A 90 0.74 19.49 5.12
C LEU A 90 0.35 20.43 3.97
N VAL A 91 1.33 21.05 3.28
CA VAL A 91 1.08 21.89 2.10
C VAL A 91 0.41 21.08 0.98
N PHE A 92 0.89 19.86 0.69
CA PHE A 92 0.26 19.00 -0.32
C PHE A 92 -1.17 18.61 0.08
N LEU A 93 -1.40 18.24 1.33
CA LEU A 93 -2.74 17.95 1.84
C LEU A 93 -3.68 19.17 1.69
N LEU A 94 -3.20 20.37 2.01
CA LEU A 94 -3.99 21.59 1.83
C LEU A 94 -4.29 21.86 0.34
N LEU A 95 -3.34 21.60 -0.55
CA LEU A 95 -3.54 21.74 -2.00
C LEU A 95 -4.57 20.72 -2.52
N ASP A 96 -4.57 19.49 -2.03
CA ASP A 96 -5.57 18.48 -2.39
C ASP A 96 -6.99 18.88 -1.96
N PHE A 97 -7.13 19.56 -0.81
CA PHE A 97 -8.40 20.07 -0.33
C PHE A 97 -8.78 21.46 -0.89
N PHE A 98 -7.86 22.13 -1.58
CA PHE A 98 -8.06 23.49 -2.06
C PHE A 98 -9.28 23.66 -2.98
N PRO A 99 -9.60 22.75 -3.94
CA PRO A 99 -10.81 22.85 -4.75
C PRO A 99 -12.10 22.86 -3.91
N PHE A 100 -12.11 22.13 -2.76
CA PHE A 100 -13.25 22.12 -1.85
C PHE A 100 -13.37 23.43 -1.07
N ILE A 101 -12.25 24.05 -0.71
CA ILE A 101 -12.21 25.33 0.01
C ILE A 101 -12.69 26.45 -0.91
N LEU A 102 -12.39 26.42 -2.21
CA LEU A 102 -12.78 27.45 -3.21
C LEU A 102 -14.23 27.33 -3.71
N GLY A 103 -15.05 26.50 -3.12
CA GLY A 103 -16.49 26.42 -3.45
C GLY A 103 -16.89 25.13 -4.15
N GLY A 104 -16.09 24.09 -4.06
CA GLY A 104 -16.51 22.74 -4.40
C GLY A 104 -17.68 22.33 -3.51
N LYS A 105 -18.79 21.87 -4.12
CA LYS A 105 -19.94 21.42 -3.35
C LYS A 105 -19.56 20.16 -2.55
N ILE A 106 -19.57 20.28 -1.23
CA ILE A 106 -19.51 19.10 -0.35
C ILE A 106 -20.85 18.39 -0.52
N THR A 107 -20.85 17.30 -1.26
CA THR A 107 -22.05 16.49 -1.54
C THR A 107 -22.45 15.55 -0.39
N THR A 108 -21.62 15.46 0.65
CA THR A 108 -21.88 14.62 1.82
C THR A 108 -22.72 15.37 2.85
N GLN A 109 -23.78 14.74 3.33
CA GLN A 109 -24.62 15.25 4.42
C GLN A 109 -23.99 15.07 5.81
N SER A 110 -22.84 14.37 5.90
CA SER A 110 -22.16 14.07 7.15
C SER A 110 -20.69 14.46 7.08
N LEU A 111 -20.22 15.29 8.02
CA LEU A 111 -18.80 15.60 8.18
C LEU A 111 -17.99 14.43 8.74
N VAL A 112 -18.65 13.43 9.33
CA VAL A 112 -17.99 12.24 9.87
C VAL A 112 -17.46 11.34 8.75
N LEU A 113 -18.19 11.21 7.65
CA LEU A 113 -17.78 10.33 6.54
C LEU A 113 -16.44 10.68 5.93
N PRO A 114 -16.12 11.94 5.56
CA PRO A 114 -14.79 12.30 5.08
C PRO A 114 -13.67 11.98 6.08
N VAL A 115 -13.90 12.18 7.37
CA VAL A 115 -12.93 11.86 8.43
C VAL A 115 -12.67 10.35 8.49
N VAL A 116 -13.71 9.54 8.48
CA VAL A 116 -13.60 8.07 8.46
C VAL A 116 -12.87 7.59 7.20
N LEU A 117 -13.20 8.15 6.03
CA LEU A 117 -12.56 7.80 4.77
C LEU A 117 -11.08 8.22 4.75
N PHE A 118 -10.73 9.37 5.33
CA PHE A 118 -9.35 9.81 5.48
C PHE A 118 -8.54 8.83 6.33
N PHE A 119 -9.02 8.45 7.51
CA PHE A 119 -8.33 7.47 8.35
C PHE A 119 -8.26 6.09 7.71
N LYS A 120 -9.31 5.68 6.98
CA LYS A 120 -9.29 4.45 6.20
C LYS A 120 -8.21 4.48 5.11
N ALA A 121 -8.13 5.56 4.34
CA ALA A 121 -7.11 5.74 3.31
C ALA A 121 -5.70 5.76 3.90
N LEU A 122 -5.49 6.48 5.01
CA LEU A 122 -4.22 6.52 5.72
C LEU A 122 -3.80 5.14 6.25
N LEU A 123 -4.74 4.37 6.81
CA LEU A 123 -4.46 3.04 7.34
C LEU A 123 -4.13 2.05 6.22
N PHE A 124 -4.98 1.94 5.20
CA PHE A 124 -4.79 0.97 4.12
C PHE A 124 -3.67 1.37 3.17
N GLY A 125 -3.63 2.61 2.70
CA GLY A 125 -2.56 3.13 1.87
C GLY A 125 -1.21 3.18 2.60
N GLY A 126 -1.23 3.51 3.90
CA GLY A 126 0.00 3.52 4.71
C GLY A 126 0.57 2.12 4.93
N ILE A 127 -0.26 1.12 5.23
CA ILE A 127 0.21 -0.26 5.50
C ILE A 127 0.91 -0.87 4.28
N GLU A 128 0.42 -0.63 3.06
CA GLU A 128 1.05 -1.17 1.84
C GLU A 128 2.47 -0.64 1.62
N GLU A 129 2.79 0.55 2.17
CA GLU A 129 4.12 1.17 2.06
C GLU A 129 5.21 0.39 2.81
N ILE A 130 4.85 -0.51 3.72
CA ILE A 130 5.80 -1.46 4.32
C ILE A 130 6.51 -2.28 3.23
N GLY A 131 5.79 -2.69 2.19
CA GLY A 131 6.40 -3.40 1.08
C GLY A 131 7.13 -2.47 0.11
N TRP A 132 6.44 -1.43 -0.36
CA TRP A 132 6.95 -0.58 -1.44
C TRP A 132 8.06 0.36 -1.00
N ARG A 133 7.87 1.11 0.12
CA ARG A 133 8.77 2.18 0.55
C ARG A 133 9.72 1.78 1.66
N TYR A 134 9.33 0.86 2.53
CA TYR A 134 10.22 0.41 3.60
C TYR A 134 11.15 -0.72 3.14
N PHE A 135 10.68 -1.64 2.25
CA PHE A 135 11.48 -2.77 1.79
C PHE A 135 11.97 -2.64 0.35
N PHE A 136 11.05 -2.59 -0.65
CA PHE A 136 11.42 -2.80 -2.07
C PHE A 136 12.28 -1.67 -2.62
N GLN A 137 11.84 -0.42 -2.51
CA GLN A 137 12.57 0.73 -3.01
C GLN A 137 13.98 0.86 -2.37
N PRO A 138 14.16 0.79 -1.03
CA PRO A 138 15.49 0.89 -0.43
C PRO A 138 16.43 -0.22 -0.90
N THR A 139 15.93 -1.45 -1.10
CA THR A 139 16.77 -2.54 -1.61
C THR A 139 17.19 -2.35 -3.07
N LEU A 140 16.44 -1.59 -3.86
CA LEU A 140 16.85 -1.16 -5.21
C LEU A 140 17.94 -0.08 -5.13
N GLU A 141 17.77 0.89 -4.23
CA GLU A 141 18.69 2.02 -4.03
C GLU A 141 20.10 1.58 -3.60
N GLU A 142 20.26 0.38 -3.06
CA GLU A 142 21.57 -0.20 -2.81
C GLU A 142 22.44 -0.36 -4.09
N ARG A 143 21.85 -0.31 -5.29
CA ARG A 143 22.54 -0.59 -6.56
C ARG A 143 22.27 0.37 -7.69
N ILE A 144 21.17 1.08 -7.64
CA ILE A 144 20.77 2.00 -8.71
C ILE A 144 20.40 3.36 -8.10
N PRO A 145 20.53 4.44 -8.89
CA PRO A 145 20.18 5.79 -8.42
C PRO A 145 18.71 5.88 -7.96
N TYR A 146 18.48 6.73 -6.98
CA TYR A 146 17.17 6.98 -6.36
C TYR A 146 16.04 7.13 -7.40
N LEU A 147 16.23 7.96 -8.44
CA LEU A 147 15.21 8.18 -9.47
C LEU A 147 14.83 6.90 -10.21
N SER A 148 15.81 6.05 -10.54
CA SER A 148 15.56 4.77 -11.20
C SER A 148 14.85 3.78 -10.27
N ALA A 149 15.25 3.74 -9.00
CA ALA A 149 14.59 2.91 -7.99
C ALA A 149 13.14 3.34 -7.78
N THR A 150 12.89 4.65 -7.70
CA THR A 150 11.54 5.22 -7.59
C THR A 150 10.68 4.87 -8.80
N LEU A 151 11.23 5.01 -10.03
CA LEU A 151 10.49 4.67 -11.25
C LEU A 151 10.12 3.18 -11.31
N ILE A 152 11.06 2.28 -10.99
CA ILE A 152 10.80 0.84 -10.96
C ILE A 152 9.74 0.51 -9.89
N THR A 153 9.86 1.11 -8.70
CA THR A 153 8.86 0.92 -7.63
C THR A 153 7.49 1.43 -8.05
N PHE A 154 7.42 2.61 -8.68
CA PHE A 154 6.18 3.18 -9.20
C PHE A 154 5.53 2.27 -10.24
N LEU A 155 6.29 1.75 -11.21
CA LEU A 155 5.77 0.83 -12.23
C LEU A 155 5.24 -0.47 -11.61
N ALA A 156 5.97 -1.05 -10.65
CA ALA A 156 5.54 -2.25 -9.94
C ALA A 156 4.27 -1.97 -9.12
N TRP A 157 4.24 -0.89 -8.35
CA TRP A 157 3.10 -0.45 -7.57
C TRP A 157 1.85 -0.20 -8.44
N SER A 158 2.01 0.52 -9.54
CA SER A 158 0.93 0.78 -10.51
C SER A 158 0.40 -0.52 -11.12
N SER A 159 1.29 -1.44 -11.51
CA SER A 159 0.91 -2.74 -12.07
C SER A 159 0.14 -3.59 -11.05
N TRP A 160 0.53 -3.54 -9.77
CA TRP A 160 -0.18 -4.21 -8.69
C TRP A 160 -1.59 -3.67 -8.52
N HIS A 161 -1.79 -2.34 -8.59
CA HIS A 161 -3.12 -1.73 -8.53
C HIS A 161 -4.00 -2.14 -9.71
N LEU A 162 -3.46 -2.26 -10.93
CA LEU A 162 -4.21 -2.73 -12.09
C LEU A 162 -4.72 -4.17 -11.95
N LEU A 163 -4.02 -5.00 -11.17
CA LEU A 163 -4.46 -6.37 -10.89
C LEU A 163 -5.46 -6.45 -9.74
N TYR A 164 -5.47 -5.42 -8.87
CA TYR A 164 -6.27 -5.40 -7.66
C TYR A 164 -7.65 -4.76 -7.86
N PHE A 165 -7.79 -3.86 -8.83
CA PHE A 165 -9.02 -3.14 -9.18
C PHE A 165 -9.49 -3.51 -10.58
#